data_624d33847e802bbdaa1265dd6a639604
#
_entry.id   624d33847e802bbdaa1265dd6a639604
#
_cell.length_a   1.000
_cell.length_b   1.000
_cell.length_c   1.000
_cell.angle_alpha   90.00
_cell.angle_beta   90.00
_cell.angle_gamma   90.00
#
_symmetry.space_group_name_H-M   'P 1'
#
loop_
_entity.id
_entity.type
_entity.pdbx_description
1 polymer ?
#
loop_
_entity_poly.entity_id
_entity_poly.type
_entity_poly.pdbx_seq_one_letter_code
_entity_poly.pdbx_strand_id
1 'polypeptide(L)'
;YMAVTVLVLVFLNIYSASASRDLMFKAKCSSAQDKLKVVTSSFSGVDALTQETAEQIISVIGDMNVTRLIVTDASGRALYDSVPSQNAEGKFVLLEPIVQALDCNDVFSCVYENNTLKSYAASPVLMHDTVVGCVYLMEYDASQGGIIASLERTIFRGSLVLIGIIFLCAVIFTMTGSSRMRRIMTSMRLVREGEYSHKIQMRGSDEYATLAAEFNKLTDKLQQTEITERQFVSDASHEL
;
A
#
# COMPACT_ATOMS: atom_id res chain seq x y z
N TYR A 1 -14.83 8.29 15.42
CA TYR A 1 -13.89 7.16 15.45
C TYR A 1 -13.98 6.34 14.16
N MET A 2 -15.17 5.89 13.72
CA MET A 2 -15.36 5.05 12.53
C MET A 2 -14.82 5.71 11.24
N ALA A 3 -15.06 7.02 11.03
CA ALA A 3 -14.54 7.75 9.89
C ALA A 3 -13.00 7.75 9.85
N VAL A 4 -12.36 7.93 11.01
CA VAL A 4 -10.88 7.90 11.12
C VAL A 4 -10.35 6.52 10.79
N THR A 5 -10.99 5.46 11.27
CA THR A 5 -10.56 4.08 11.00
C THR A 5 -10.67 3.73 9.52
N VAL A 6 -11.77 4.14 8.86
CA VAL A 6 -11.94 3.96 7.41
C VAL A 6 -10.89 4.74 6.64
N LEU A 7 -10.60 5.98 7.03
CA LEU A 7 -9.58 6.82 6.39
C LEU A 7 -8.18 6.18 6.52
N VAL A 8 -7.83 5.66 7.69
CA VAL A 8 -6.55 4.96 7.92
C VAL A 8 -6.46 3.71 7.04
N LEU A 9 -7.53 2.92 6.92
CA LEU A 9 -7.54 1.73 6.06
C LEU A 9 -7.39 2.07 4.58
N VAL A 10 -8.05 3.12 4.10
CA VAL A 10 -7.90 3.61 2.72
C VAL A 10 -6.46 4.07 2.48
N PHE A 11 -5.90 4.84 3.41
CA PHE A 11 -4.51 5.28 3.33
C PHE A 11 -3.53 4.10 3.28
N LEU A 12 -3.69 3.11 4.18
CA LEU A 12 -2.84 1.92 4.19
C LEU A 12 -2.94 1.11 2.89
N ASN A 13 -4.13 1.03 2.28
CA ASN A 13 -4.30 0.38 0.98
C ASN A 13 -3.52 1.07 -0.13
N ILE A 14 -3.69 2.38 -0.27
CA ILE A 14 -3.00 3.17 -1.30
C ILE A 14 -1.49 3.13 -1.08
N TYR A 15 -1.05 3.32 0.16
CA TYR A 15 0.37 3.30 0.52
C TYR A 15 1.02 1.94 0.25
N SER A 16 0.38 0.85 0.68
CA SER A 16 0.91 -0.51 0.48
C SER A 16 1.02 -0.88 -1.00
N ALA A 17 0.01 -0.52 -1.82
CA ALA A 17 0.04 -0.75 -3.26
C ALA A 17 1.17 0.05 -3.93
N SER A 18 1.32 1.33 -3.59
CA SER A 18 2.40 2.17 -4.11
C SER A 18 3.79 1.66 -3.69
N ALA A 19 3.97 1.33 -2.41
CA ALA A 19 5.24 0.81 -1.89
C ALA A 19 5.65 -0.52 -2.54
N SER A 20 4.67 -1.41 -2.79
CA SER A 20 4.93 -2.68 -3.49
C SER A 20 5.38 -2.48 -4.93
N ARG A 21 4.77 -1.55 -5.66
CA ARG A 21 5.20 -1.19 -7.01
C ARG A 21 6.61 -0.60 -7.03
N ASP A 22 6.88 0.36 -6.16
CA ASP A 22 8.19 1.00 -6.08
C ASP A 22 9.31 0.00 -5.77
N LEU A 23 9.03 -0.96 -4.87
CA LEU A 23 9.99 -2.01 -4.53
C LEU A 23 10.27 -2.92 -5.74
N MET A 24 9.22 -3.32 -6.47
CA MET A 24 9.37 -4.14 -7.67
C MET A 24 10.09 -3.41 -8.80
N PHE A 25 9.79 -2.11 -9.00
CA PHE A 25 10.49 -1.30 -9.99
C PHE A 25 11.97 -1.17 -9.67
N LYS A 26 12.32 -0.90 -8.41
CA LYS A 26 13.73 -0.85 -7.98
C LYS A 26 14.44 -2.18 -8.18
N ALA A 27 13.80 -3.28 -7.82
CA ALA A 27 14.37 -4.62 -8.02
C ALA A 27 14.60 -4.93 -9.50
N LYS A 28 13.65 -4.55 -10.39
CA LYS A 28 13.80 -4.74 -11.82
C LYS A 28 14.89 -3.84 -12.42
N CYS A 29 14.94 -2.58 -12.05
CA CYS A 29 16.00 -1.68 -12.45
C CYS A 29 17.37 -2.21 -12.03
N SER A 30 17.53 -2.66 -10.78
CA SER A 30 18.78 -3.27 -10.30
C SER A 30 19.16 -4.51 -11.12
N SER A 31 18.20 -5.42 -11.35
CA SER A 31 18.45 -6.63 -12.16
C SER A 31 18.88 -6.29 -13.58
N ALA A 32 18.25 -5.31 -14.22
CA ALA A 32 18.62 -4.86 -15.57
C ALA A 32 20.01 -4.22 -15.60
N GLN A 33 20.37 -3.42 -14.58
CA GLN A 33 21.71 -2.88 -14.40
C GLN A 33 22.77 -3.97 -14.28
N ASP A 34 22.53 -4.97 -13.44
CA ASP A 34 23.45 -6.07 -13.25
C ASP A 34 23.70 -6.84 -14.57
N LYS A 35 22.63 -7.13 -15.31
CA LYS A 35 22.73 -7.75 -16.63
C LYS A 35 23.51 -6.91 -17.63
N LEU A 36 23.20 -5.62 -17.73
CA LEU A 36 23.94 -4.71 -18.60
C LEU A 36 25.42 -4.65 -18.25
N LYS A 37 25.72 -4.54 -16.94
CA LYS A 37 27.09 -4.49 -16.46
C LYS A 37 27.88 -5.75 -16.84
N VAL A 38 27.27 -6.92 -16.79
CA VAL A 38 27.89 -8.18 -17.24
C VAL A 38 28.19 -8.10 -18.74
N VAL A 39 27.21 -7.65 -19.55
CA VAL A 39 27.42 -7.55 -21.01
C VAL A 39 28.46 -6.50 -21.37
N THR A 40 28.34 -5.27 -20.84
CA THR A 40 29.26 -4.20 -21.15
C THR A 40 30.71 -4.50 -20.70
N SER A 41 30.86 -5.12 -19.51
CA SER A 41 32.21 -5.52 -19.05
C SER A 41 32.85 -6.62 -19.91
N SER A 42 32.05 -7.48 -20.53
CA SER A 42 32.55 -8.51 -21.44
C SER A 42 33.16 -7.93 -22.73
N PHE A 43 32.76 -6.70 -23.11
CA PHE A 43 33.35 -5.99 -24.23
C PHE A 43 34.64 -5.25 -23.86
N SER A 44 35.00 -5.07 -22.62
CA SER A 44 36.16 -4.31 -22.18
C SER A 44 37.50 -4.96 -22.56
N GLY A 45 37.52 -6.24 -22.93
CA GLY A 45 38.70 -7.00 -23.32
C GLY A 45 38.89 -7.13 -24.83
N VAL A 46 38.12 -6.42 -25.64
CA VAL A 46 38.15 -6.56 -27.13
C VAL A 46 38.76 -5.32 -27.78
N ASP A 47 39.55 -5.51 -28.81
CA ASP A 47 40.24 -4.42 -29.49
C ASP A 47 39.32 -3.56 -30.38
N ALA A 48 38.21 -4.12 -30.88
CA ALA A 48 37.21 -3.41 -31.67
C ALA A 48 35.81 -4.02 -31.51
N LEU A 49 34.80 -3.16 -31.45
CA LEU A 49 33.39 -3.55 -31.43
C LEU A 49 32.91 -3.75 -32.88
N THR A 50 32.86 -5.01 -33.30
CA THR A 50 32.39 -5.42 -34.63
C THR A 50 31.20 -6.38 -34.49
N GLN A 51 30.52 -6.66 -35.60
CA GLN A 51 29.41 -7.63 -35.60
C GLN A 51 29.89 -9.01 -35.08
N GLU A 52 31.04 -9.49 -35.60
CA GLU A 52 31.59 -10.79 -35.24
C GLU A 52 31.95 -10.89 -33.74
N THR A 53 32.57 -9.82 -33.19
CA THR A 53 32.90 -9.78 -31.74
C THR A 53 31.67 -9.67 -30.88
N ALA A 54 30.64 -8.96 -31.33
CA ALA A 54 29.35 -8.89 -30.59
C ALA A 54 28.67 -10.27 -30.56
N GLU A 55 28.56 -10.97 -31.67
CA GLU A 55 28.00 -12.33 -31.74
C GLU A 55 28.77 -13.32 -30.84
N GLN A 56 30.10 -13.30 -30.92
CA GLN A 56 30.93 -14.18 -30.09
C GLN A 56 30.73 -13.95 -28.60
N ILE A 57 30.79 -12.71 -28.15
CA ILE A 57 30.65 -12.38 -26.73
C ILE A 57 29.25 -12.76 -26.22
N ILE A 58 28.20 -12.41 -26.96
CA ILE A 58 26.84 -12.75 -26.56
C ILE A 58 26.61 -14.27 -26.55
N SER A 59 27.23 -15.01 -27.51
CA SER A 59 27.16 -16.46 -27.53
C SER A 59 27.80 -17.12 -26.30
N VAL A 60 28.89 -16.52 -25.77
CA VAL A 60 29.56 -16.99 -24.55
C VAL A 60 28.77 -16.65 -23.29
N ILE A 61 28.14 -15.48 -23.22
CA ILE A 61 27.30 -15.08 -22.09
C ILE A 61 26.07 -15.99 -22.00
N GLY A 62 25.54 -16.45 -23.13
CA GLY A 62 24.38 -17.32 -23.21
C GLY A 62 23.05 -16.60 -22.96
N ASP A 63 22.02 -17.38 -22.61
CA ASP A 63 20.67 -16.85 -22.40
C ASP A 63 20.56 -16.08 -21.08
N MET A 64 20.39 -14.78 -21.16
CA MET A 64 20.23 -13.88 -20.02
C MET A 64 18.76 -13.74 -19.59
N ASN A 65 17.85 -14.51 -20.19
CA ASN A 65 16.42 -14.41 -19.96
C ASN A 65 15.91 -12.97 -20.16
N VAL A 66 16.25 -12.39 -21.31
CA VAL A 66 15.79 -11.07 -21.74
C VAL A 66 14.94 -11.22 -23.01
N THR A 67 13.99 -10.33 -23.19
CA THR A 67 13.10 -10.37 -24.37
C THR A 67 13.84 -9.93 -25.61
N ARG A 68 14.69 -8.92 -25.50
CA ARG A 68 15.52 -8.43 -26.60
C ARG A 68 16.80 -7.80 -26.08
N LEU A 69 17.89 -8.12 -26.76
CA LEU A 69 19.21 -7.52 -26.56
C LEU A 69 19.71 -6.99 -27.90
N ILE A 70 20.11 -5.72 -27.93
CA ILE A 70 20.67 -5.07 -29.09
C ILE A 70 22.05 -4.50 -28.71
N VAL A 71 23.06 -4.73 -29.55
CA VAL A 71 24.35 -4.08 -29.45
C VAL A 71 24.51 -3.16 -30.67
N THR A 72 24.86 -1.89 -30.43
CA THR A 72 25.06 -0.92 -31.51
C THR A 72 26.51 -0.43 -31.55
N ASP A 73 26.92 0.10 -32.69
CA ASP A 73 28.14 0.91 -32.81
C ASP A 73 27.93 2.34 -32.30
N ALA A 74 28.98 3.16 -32.34
CA ALA A 74 28.92 4.57 -31.92
C ALA A 74 27.96 5.44 -32.75
N SER A 75 27.58 5.00 -33.95
CA SER A 75 26.61 5.69 -34.81
C SER A 75 25.15 5.30 -34.51
N GLY A 76 24.91 4.30 -33.65
CA GLY A 76 23.60 3.73 -33.38
C GLY A 76 23.16 2.68 -34.39
N ARG A 77 24.06 2.14 -35.20
CA ARG A 77 23.77 1.01 -36.09
C ARG A 77 23.87 -0.29 -35.32
N ALA A 78 22.86 -1.15 -35.41
CA ALA A 78 22.87 -2.44 -34.75
C ALA A 78 23.92 -3.39 -35.32
N LEU A 79 24.80 -3.88 -34.47
CA LEU A 79 25.77 -4.92 -34.73
C LEU A 79 25.23 -6.31 -34.39
N TYR A 80 24.32 -6.39 -33.41
CA TYR A 80 23.69 -7.62 -32.97
C TYR A 80 22.24 -7.36 -32.51
N ASP A 81 21.36 -8.28 -32.81
CA ASP A 81 19.98 -8.27 -32.33
C ASP A 81 19.53 -9.71 -31.97
N SER A 82 19.14 -9.94 -30.72
CA SER A 82 18.75 -11.27 -30.25
C SER A 82 17.42 -11.76 -30.80
N VAL A 83 16.61 -10.90 -31.49
CA VAL A 83 15.30 -11.25 -32.03
C VAL A 83 15.35 -11.40 -33.54
N PRO A 84 15.43 -12.62 -34.09
CA PRO A 84 15.56 -12.86 -35.52
C PRO A 84 14.38 -12.35 -36.35
N SER A 85 13.16 -12.37 -35.79
CA SER A 85 11.92 -11.95 -36.49
C SER A 85 11.84 -10.43 -36.70
N GLN A 86 12.58 -9.64 -35.93
CA GLN A 86 12.64 -8.19 -36.01
C GLN A 86 14.07 -7.69 -36.14
N ASN A 87 14.93 -8.47 -36.82
CA ASN A 87 16.35 -8.23 -36.87
C ASN A 87 16.68 -6.81 -37.36
N ALA A 88 17.33 -6.05 -36.48
CA ALA A 88 17.79 -4.68 -36.73
C ALA A 88 19.25 -4.62 -37.21
N GLU A 89 19.95 -5.75 -37.34
CA GLU A 89 21.34 -5.78 -37.73
C GLU A 89 21.61 -4.97 -39.03
N GLY A 90 22.62 -4.17 -38.99
CA GLY A 90 22.99 -3.27 -40.09
C GLY A 90 22.09 -2.04 -40.24
N LYS A 91 20.99 -1.90 -39.46
CA LYS A 91 20.09 -0.74 -39.48
C LYS A 91 20.38 0.20 -38.32
N PHE A 92 20.00 1.46 -38.47
CA PHE A 92 20.06 2.41 -37.38
C PHE A 92 18.90 2.17 -36.40
N VAL A 93 19.22 2.08 -35.13
CA VAL A 93 18.25 1.91 -34.02
C VAL A 93 18.29 3.16 -33.16
N LEU A 94 17.46 4.13 -33.51
CA LEU A 94 17.40 5.43 -32.83
C LEU A 94 16.30 5.43 -31.73
N LEU A 95 16.36 4.45 -30.85
CA LEU A 95 15.52 4.44 -29.64
C LEU A 95 16.10 5.46 -28.64
N GLU A 96 15.22 6.18 -27.96
CA GLU A 96 15.61 7.19 -26.95
C GLU A 96 16.64 6.68 -25.93
N PRO A 97 16.51 5.46 -25.33
CA PRO A 97 17.52 4.94 -24.43
C PRO A 97 18.88 4.70 -25.08
N ILE A 98 18.91 4.28 -26.36
CA ILE A 98 20.17 4.07 -27.12
C ILE A 98 20.85 5.40 -27.36
N VAL A 99 20.11 6.42 -27.79
CA VAL A 99 20.67 7.75 -28.04
C VAL A 99 21.27 8.34 -26.76
N GLN A 100 20.56 8.24 -25.64
CA GLN A 100 21.06 8.71 -24.35
C GLN A 100 22.29 7.93 -23.89
N ALA A 101 22.35 6.63 -24.14
CA ALA A 101 23.51 5.81 -23.79
C ALA A 101 24.74 6.16 -24.64
N LEU A 102 24.55 6.48 -25.91
CA LEU A 102 25.66 6.96 -26.78
C LEU A 102 26.21 8.33 -26.35
N ASP A 103 25.37 9.13 -25.61
CA ASP A 103 25.80 10.37 -24.94
C ASP A 103 26.44 10.11 -23.56
N CYS A 104 26.93 8.89 -23.32
CA CYS A 104 27.63 8.47 -22.10
C CYS A 104 26.73 8.45 -20.81
N ASN A 105 25.41 8.23 -20.95
CA ASN A 105 24.49 8.14 -19.86
C ASN A 105 23.93 6.71 -19.71
N ASP A 106 23.99 6.14 -18.53
CA ASP A 106 23.25 4.91 -18.23
C ASP A 106 21.75 5.23 -18.14
N VAL A 107 20.93 4.47 -18.86
CA VAL A 107 19.49 4.67 -18.91
C VAL A 107 18.78 3.44 -18.35
N PHE A 108 17.91 3.65 -17.39
CA PHE A 108 17.05 2.61 -16.81
C PHE A 108 15.65 3.15 -16.72
N SER A 109 14.70 2.40 -17.25
CA SER A 109 13.28 2.74 -17.18
C SER A 109 12.46 1.47 -16.98
N CYS A 110 11.44 1.56 -16.17
CA CYS A 110 10.50 0.47 -15.94
C CYS A 110 9.08 1.02 -15.95
N VAL A 111 8.22 0.45 -16.78
CA VAL A 111 6.84 0.88 -16.96
C VAL A 111 5.91 -0.32 -16.74
N TYR A 112 4.88 -0.12 -15.91
CA TYR A 112 3.82 -1.10 -15.74
C TYR A 112 2.62 -0.75 -16.63
N GLU A 113 2.37 -1.58 -17.63
CA GLU A 113 1.32 -1.36 -18.60
C GLU A 113 0.64 -2.69 -18.96
N ASN A 114 -0.69 -2.70 -18.99
CA ASN A 114 -1.48 -3.87 -19.37
C ASN A 114 -1.13 -5.16 -18.60
N ASN A 115 -0.95 -5.06 -17.28
CA ASN A 115 -0.52 -6.17 -16.41
C ASN A 115 0.83 -6.79 -16.78
N THR A 116 1.65 -6.07 -17.54
CA THR A 116 3.00 -6.47 -17.91
C THR A 116 4.00 -5.45 -17.41
N LEU A 117 5.09 -5.92 -16.82
CA LEU A 117 6.19 -5.08 -16.44
C LEU A 117 7.16 -5.00 -17.62
N LYS A 118 7.31 -3.80 -18.19
CA LYS A 118 8.25 -3.51 -19.29
C LYS A 118 9.45 -2.78 -18.69
N SER A 119 10.63 -3.34 -18.82
CA SER A 119 11.87 -2.69 -18.42
C SER A 119 12.79 -2.48 -19.64
N TYR A 120 13.38 -1.33 -19.66
CA TYR A 120 14.35 -0.94 -20.68
C TYR A 120 15.61 -0.48 -19.96
N ALA A 121 16.73 -0.91 -20.49
CA ALA A 121 18.02 -0.47 -19.98
C ALA A 121 19.00 -0.30 -21.16
N ALA A 122 19.79 0.75 -21.11
CA ALA A 122 20.84 0.98 -22.07
C ALA A 122 22.08 1.51 -21.36
N SER A 123 23.25 1.04 -21.76
CA SER A 123 24.53 1.46 -21.20
C SER A 123 25.58 1.57 -22.31
N PRO A 124 26.46 2.59 -22.26
CA PRO A 124 27.53 2.74 -23.22
C PRO A 124 28.56 1.61 -23.09
N VAL A 125 29.10 1.20 -24.21
CA VAL A 125 30.30 0.37 -24.28
C VAL A 125 31.51 1.30 -24.41
N LEU A 126 32.36 1.29 -23.40
CA LEU A 126 33.54 2.14 -23.33
C LEU A 126 34.79 1.35 -23.70
N MET A 127 35.61 1.88 -24.62
CA MET A 127 36.94 1.41 -24.91
C MET A 127 37.91 2.59 -24.82
N HIS A 128 38.93 2.49 -23.99
CA HIS A 128 39.92 3.57 -23.76
C HIS A 128 39.23 4.93 -23.47
N ASP A 129 38.21 4.95 -22.58
CA ASP A 129 37.41 6.12 -22.23
C ASP A 129 36.63 6.77 -23.41
N THR A 130 36.47 6.05 -24.51
CA THR A 130 35.65 6.50 -25.65
C THR A 130 34.42 5.59 -25.78
N VAL A 131 33.28 6.19 -26.11
CA VAL A 131 32.05 5.42 -26.39
C VAL A 131 32.19 4.83 -27.80
N VAL A 132 32.26 3.50 -27.86
CA VAL A 132 32.37 2.76 -29.14
C VAL A 132 31.04 2.15 -29.57
N GLY A 133 30.05 2.16 -28.70
CA GLY A 133 28.72 1.64 -28.95
C GLY A 133 27.88 1.63 -27.70
N CYS A 134 26.77 0.94 -27.79
CA CYS A 134 25.80 0.83 -26.70
C CYS A 134 25.22 -0.59 -26.64
N VAL A 135 24.92 -1.07 -25.43
CA VAL A 135 24.10 -2.26 -25.20
C VAL A 135 22.74 -1.82 -24.74
N TYR A 136 21.72 -2.24 -25.46
CA TYR A 136 20.31 -2.04 -25.11
C TYR A 136 19.64 -3.36 -24.74
N LEU A 137 18.92 -3.37 -23.64
CA LEU A 137 18.21 -4.51 -23.11
C LEU A 137 16.75 -4.16 -22.91
N MET A 138 15.85 -5.06 -23.30
CA MET A 138 14.41 -4.96 -23.08
C MET A 138 13.89 -6.25 -22.48
N GLU A 139 13.11 -6.13 -21.43
CA GLU A 139 12.41 -7.26 -20.80
C GLU A 139 10.90 -7.01 -20.73
N TYR A 140 10.14 -7.99 -21.14
CA TYR A 140 8.70 -8.07 -20.89
C TYR A 140 8.42 -9.17 -19.87
N ASP A 141 7.90 -8.80 -18.72
CA ASP A 141 7.64 -9.75 -17.65
C ASP A 141 6.15 -9.74 -17.29
N ALA A 142 5.38 -10.54 -18.00
CA ALA A 142 3.97 -10.73 -17.74
C ALA A 142 3.71 -11.46 -16.41
N SER A 143 4.65 -12.33 -15.98
CA SER A 143 4.49 -13.08 -14.74
C SER A 143 4.60 -12.18 -13.52
N GLN A 144 5.57 -11.27 -13.49
CA GLN A 144 5.72 -10.29 -12.42
C GLN A 144 4.59 -9.25 -12.44
N GLY A 145 4.17 -8.82 -13.62
CA GLY A 145 2.99 -7.98 -13.76
C GLY A 145 1.71 -8.62 -13.17
N GLY A 146 1.52 -9.92 -13.40
CA GLY A 146 0.45 -10.71 -12.81
C GLY A 146 0.52 -10.80 -11.28
N ILE A 147 1.74 -10.92 -10.72
CA ILE A 147 1.97 -10.92 -9.27
C ILE A 147 1.54 -9.58 -8.66
N ILE A 148 1.94 -8.45 -9.25
CA ILE A 148 1.52 -7.11 -8.79
C ILE A 148 0.00 -7.01 -8.76
N ALA A 149 -0.67 -7.36 -9.86
CA ALA A 149 -2.13 -7.31 -9.95
C ALA A 149 -2.82 -8.24 -8.94
N SER A 150 -2.25 -9.41 -8.66
CA SER A 150 -2.78 -10.36 -7.67
C SER A 150 -2.61 -9.85 -6.24
N LEU A 151 -1.49 -9.23 -5.92
CA LEU A 151 -1.22 -8.60 -4.62
C LEU A 151 -2.19 -7.45 -4.37
N GLU A 152 -2.35 -6.53 -5.33
CA GLU A 152 -3.32 -5.42 -5.23
C GLU A 152 -4.74 -5.93 -4.98
N ARG A 153 -5.17 -6.94 -5.71
CA ARG A 153 -6.50 -7.55 -5.54
C ARG A 153 -6.66 -8.22 -4.18
N THR A 154 -5.61 -8.87 -3.68
CA THR A 154 -5.63 -9.54 -2.38
C THR A 154 -5.70 -8.52 -1.24
N ILE A 155 -4.90 -7.45 -1.30
CA ILE A 155 -4.92 -6.35 -0.35
C ILE A 155 -6.30 -5.68 -0.33
N PHE A 156 -6.84 -5.38 -1.52
CA PHE A 156 -8.16 -4.77 -1.64
C PHE A 156 -9.28 -5.64 -1.04
N ARG A 157 -9.29 -6.95 -1.34
CA ARG A 157 -10.27 -7.89 -0.77
C ARG A 157 -10.13 -8.01 0.74
N GLY A 158 -8.90 -8.12 1.26
CA GLY A 158 -8.64 -8.18 2.69
C GLY A 158 -9.14 -6.92 3.41
N SER A 159 -8.90 -5.76 2.84
CA SER A 159 -9.38 -4.49 3.39
C SER A 159 -10.90 -4.38 3.39
N LEU A 160 -11.57 -4.87 2.35
CA LEU A 160 -13.03 -4.87 2.28
C LEU A 160 -13.64 -5.72 3.40
N VAL A 161 -13.07 -6.91 3.64
CA VAL A 161 -13.49 -7.78 4.75
C VAL A 161 -13.27 -7.09 6.10
N LEU A 162 -12.11 -6.46 6.30
CA LEU A 162 -11.79 -5.76 7.54
C LEU A 162 -12.74 -4.59 7.80
N ILE A 163 -13.06 -3.79 6.78
CA ILE A 163 -14.06 -2.72 6.86
C ILE A 163 -15.42 -3.28 7.28
N GLY A 164 -15.83 -4.41 6.71
CA GLY A 164 -17.08 -5.08 7.07
C GLY A 164 -17.13 -5.51 8.53
N ILE A 165 -16.04 -6.07 9.06
CA ILE A 165 -15.92 -6.46 10.47
C ILE A 165 -15.99 -5.23 11.38
N ILE A 166 -15.24 -4.18 11.06
CA ILE A 166 -15.24 -2.94 11.86
C ILE A 166 -16.62 -2.30 11.87
N PHE A 167 -17.31 -2.28 10.73
CA PHE A 167 -18.67 -1.76 10.63
C PHE A 167 -19.64 -2.55 11.53
N LEU A 168 -19.58 -3.88 11.49
CA LEU A 168 -20.40 -4.75 12.32
C LEU A 168 -20.15 -4.51 13.81
N CYS A 169 -18.88 -4.45 14.22
CA CYS A 169 -18.51 -4.13 15.61
C CYS A 169 -19.02 -2.75 16.04
N ALA A 170 -18.91 -1.73 15.17
CA ALA A 170 -19.40 -0.39 15.46
C ALA A 170 -20.92 -0.35 15.65
N VAL A 171 -21.68 -1.07 14.83
CA VAL A 171 -23.13 -1.19 14.96
C VAL A 171 -23.50 -1.85 16.30
N ILE A 172 -22.89 -2.99 16.63
CA ILE A 172 -23.12 -3.70 17.89
C ILE A 172 -22.81 -2.80 19.09
N PHE A 173 -21.66 -2.11 19.07
CA PHE A 173 -21.24 -1.21 20.14
C PHE A 173 -22.22 -0.03 20.30
N THR A 174 -22.65 0.57 19.20
CA THR A 174 -23.60 1.69 19.21
C THR A 174 -24.97 1.24 19.74
N MET A 175 -25.47 0.10 19.31
CA MET A 175 -26.76 -0.42 19.78
C MET A 175 -26.72 -0.72 21.27
N THR A 176 -25.64 -1.35 21.75
CA THR A 176 -25.48 -1.71 23.17
C THR A 176 -25.32 -0.46 24.03
N GLY A 177 -24.47 0.48 23.67
CA GLY A 177 -24.26 1.73 24.41
C GLY A 177 -25.51 2.62 24.45
N SER A 178 -26.18 2.77 23.30
CA SER A 178 -27.42 3.57 23.20
C SER A 178 -28.54 3.00 24.06
N SER A 179 -28.69 1.68 24.12
CA SER A 179 -29.72 1.04 24.96
C SER A 179 -29.48 1.25 26.46
N ARG A 180 -28.21 1.18 26.88
CA ARG A 180 -27.81 1.45 28.28
C ARG A 180 -28.05 2.91 28.66
N MET A 181 -27.66 3.84 27.79
CA MET A 181 -27.87 5.28 28.02
C MET A 181 -29.35 5.64 28.09
N ARG A 182 -30.20 5.04 27.25
CA ARG A 182 -31.67 5.22 27.32
C ARG A 182 -32.25 4.81 28.65
N ARG A 183 -31.78 3.70 29.24
CA ARG A 183 -32.23 3.26 30.59
C ARG A 183 -31.91 4.29 31.67
N ILE A 184 -30.70 4.84 31.67
CA ILE A 184 -30.31 5.91 32.61
C ILE A 184 -31.23 7.13 32.44
N MET A 185 -31.40 7.59 31.19
CA MET A 185 -32.28 8.76 30.91
C MET A 185 -33.74 8.54 31.31
N THR A 186 -34.27 7.33 31.15
CA THR A 186 -35.64 7.00 31.58
C THR A 186 -35.74 7.06 33.09
N SER A 187 -34.80 6.48 33.84
CA SER A 187 -34.78 6.55 35.30
C SER A 187 -34.61 7.99 35.81
N MET A 188 -33.81 8.82 35.15
CA MET A 188 -33.70 10.24 35.50
C MET A 188 -35.02 10.99 35.32
N ARG A 189 -35.82 10.65 34.32
CA ARG A 189 -37.16 11.23 34.15
C ARG A 189 -38.10 10.84 35.29
N LEU A 190 -38.14 9.56 35.66
CA LEU A 190 -38.96 9.08 36.75
C LEU A 190 -38.60 9.77 38.08
N VAL A 191 -37.32 9.89 38.40
CA VAL A 191 -36.85 10.61 39.59
C VAL A 191 -37.29 12.07 39.58
N ARG A 192 -37.21 12.74 38.42
CA ARG A 192 -37.71 14.13 38.25
C ARG A 192 -39.22 14.25 38.51
N GLU A 193 -39.99 13.19 38.25
CA GLU A 193 -41.43 13.13 38.46
C GLU A 193 -41.79 12.71 39.92
N GLY A 194 -40.78 12.52 40.80
CA GLY A 194 -40.94 12.19 42.19
C GLY A 194 -40.90 10.68 42.49
N GLU A 195 -40.66 9.84 41.50
CA GLU A 195 -40.54 8.40 41.68
C GLU A 195 -39.10 7.98 42.04
N TYR A 196 -38.75 8.06 43.31
CA TYR A 196 -37.40 7.72 43.80
C TYR A 196 -37.15 6.22 44.02
N SER A 197 -38.20 5.38 43.99
CA SER A 197 -38.08 3.94 44.20
C SER A 197 -37.42 3.18 43.06
N HIS A 198 -37.31 3.81 41.87
CA HIS A 198 -36.84 3.17 40.67
C HIS A 198 -35.31 3.17 40.58
N LYS A 199 -34.68 2.01 40.88
CA LYS A 199 -33.21 1.86 40.79
C LYS A 199 -32.76 1.35 39.43
N ILE A 200 -31.64 1.86 38.96
CA ILE A 200 -31.01 1.38 37.75
C ILE A 200 -30.18 0.15 38.05
N GLN A 201 -30.62 -1.02 37.57
CA GLN A 201 -29.82 -2.24 37.64
C GLN A 201 -29.02 -2.39 36.37
N MET A 202 -27.69 -2.22 36.45
CA MET A 202 -26.78 -2.37 35.33
C MET A 202 -25.65 -3.34 35.70
N ARG A 203 -25.48 -4.40 34.90
CA ARG A 203 -24.39 -5.37 35.07
C ARG A 203 -23.17 -4.92 34.29
N GLY A 204 -21.98 -5.03 34.88
CA GLY A 204 -20.69 -4.69 34.28
C GLY A 204 -19.86 -3.82 35.21
N SER A 205 -18.64 -3.51 34.78
CA SER A 205 -17.70 -2.61 35.45
C SER A 205 -17.31 -1.44 34.56
N ASP A 206 -18.15 -1.12 33.57
CA ASP A 206 -17.94 -0.02 32.65
C ASP A 206 -18.42 1.33 33.21
N GLU A 207 -18.18 2.41 32.46
CA GLU A 207 -18.58 3.78 32.86
C GLU A 207 -20.08 3.91 33.04
N TYR A 208 -20.88 3.16 32.28
CA TYR A 208 -22.36 3.15 32.44
C TYR A 208 -22.79 2.51 33.75
N ALA A 209 -22.15 1.43 34.19
CA ALA A 209 -22.44 0.78 35.43
C ALA A 209 -22.05 1.66 36.64
N THR A 210 -20.89 2.35 36.52
CA THR A 210 -20.44 3.32 37.53
C THR A 210 -21.41 4.49 37.62
N LEU A 211 -21.84 5.06 36.49
CA LEU A 211 -22.82 6.14 36.44
C LEU A 211 -24.16 5.73 37.02
N ALA A 212 -24.63 4.52 36.75
CA ALA A 212 -25.85 3.99 37.31
C ALA A 212 -25.78 3.84 38.86
N ALA A 213 -24.62 3.40 39.37
CA ALA A 213 -24.40 3.27 40.80
C ALA A 213 -24.41 4.64 41.52
N GLU A 214 -23.73 5.63 40.97
CA GLU A 214 -23.71 7.00 41.52
C GLU A 214 -25.09 7.66 41.42
N PHE A 215 -25.81 7.45 40.33
CA PHE A 215 -27.18 7.91 40.18
C PHE A 215 -28.11 7.29 41.28
N ASN A 216 -27.99 5.99 41.54
CA ASN A 216 -28.79 5.33 42.59
C ASN A 216 -28.48 5.92 43.97
N LYS A 217 -27.22 6.21 44.31
CA LYS A 217 -26.86 6.87 45.59
C LYS A 217 -27.49 8.25 45.73
N LEU A 218 -27.48 9.04 44.64
CA LEU A 218 -28.15 10.36 44.64
C LEU A 218 -29.65 10.23 44.82
N THR A 219 -30.29 9.27 44.17
CA THR A 219 -31.72 9.01 44.29
C THR A 219 -32.09 8.59 45.74
N ASP A 220 -31.25 7.77 46.38
CA ASP A 220 -31.43 7.41 47.79
C ASP A 220 -31.41 8.64 48.71
N LYS A 221 -30.44 9.55 48.50
CA LYS A 221 -30.37 10.78 49.29
C LYS A 221 -31.57 11.68 49.07
N LEU A 222 -32.03 11.84 47.82
CA LEU A 222 -33.23 12.61 47.54
C LEU A 222 -34.48 12.05 48.20
N GLN A 223 -34.66 10.73 48.14
CA GLN A 223 -35.77 10.05 48.78
C GLN A 223 -35.78 10.28 50.31
N GLN A 224 -34.60 10.17 50.94
CA GLN A 224 -34.45 10.36 52.36
C GLN A 224 -34.74 11.83 52.78
N THR A 225 -34.28 12.79 51.97
CA THR A 225 -34.57 14.21 52.22
C THR A 225 -36.06 14.51 52.10
N GLU A 226 -36.74 13.97 51.09
CA GLU A 226 -38.21 14.15 50.95
C GLU A 226 -39.00 13.53 52.10
N ILE A 227 -38.62 12.33 52.55
CA ILE A 227 -39.27 11.69 53.69
C ILE A 227 -39.11 12.56 54.96
N THR A 228 -37.90 13.08 55.20
CA THR A 228 -37.59 13.94 56.34
C THR A 228 -38.40 15.24 56.28
N GLU A 229 -38.49 15.85 55.10
CA GLU A 229 -39.26 17.09 54.88
C GLU A 229 -40.75 16.88 55.13
N ARG A 230 -41.32 15.77 54.61
CA ARG A 230 -42.72 15.38 54.83
C ARG A 230 -43.03 15.12 56.33
N GLN A 231 -42.09 14.43 57.01
CA GLN A 231 -42.24 14.22 58.46
C GLN A 231 -42.20 15.56 59.20
N PHE A 232 -41.25 16.41 58.89
CA PHE A 232 -41.17 17.74 59.52
C PHE A 232 -42.46 18.56 59.36
N VAL A 233 -43.02 18.58 58.12
CA VAL A 233 -44.27 19.28 57.86
C VAL A 233 -45.47 18.65 58.61
N SER A 234 -45.49 17.32 58.68
CA SER A 234 -46.56 16.59 59.50
C SER A 234 -46.49 16.91 60.95
N ASP A 235 -45.28 16.85 61.54
CA ASP A 235 -45.08 17.11 62.98
C ASP A 235 -45.42 18.58 63.32
N ALA A 236 -44.98 19.52 62.49
CA ALA A 236 -45.34 20.93 62.65
C ALA A 236 -46.85 21.21 62.53
N SER A 237 -47.55 20.43 61.68
CA SER A 237 -49.03 20.53 61.55
C SER A 237 -49.82 19.88 62.69
N HIS A 238 -49.17 19.01 63.42
CA HIS A 238 -49.78 18.38 64.62
C HIS A 238 -49.58 19.18 65.90
N GLU A 239 -48.55 20.06 65.91
CA GLU A 239 -48.30 20.93 67.09
C GLU A 239 -49.07 22.28 67.07
N LEU A 240 -49.71 22.59 65.94
CA LEU A 240 -50.61 23.75 65.77
C LEU A 240 -52.09 23.36 65.98
#